data_dd2c7f2a9b3d9b90ffd4143ec49b85b5
#
_entry.id   dd2c7f2a9b3d9b90ffd4143ec49b85b5
#
_cell.length_a   1.000
_cell.length_b   1.000
_cell.length_c   1.000
_cell.angle_alpha   90.00
_cell.angle_beta   90.00
_cell.angle_gamma   90.00
#
_symmetry.space_group_name_H-M   'P 1'
#
loop_
_entity.id
_entity.type
_entity.pdbx_description
1 polymer ?
#
loop_
_entity_poly.entity_id
_entity_poly.type
_entity_poly.pdbx_seq_one_letter_code
_entity_poly.pdbx_strand_id
1 'polypeptide(L)'
;MLKTLFSGILLTYVSTDNIFEGPLRTFLKEYISLKEFGSDIREEGLYYLILVIGVSQVVIALQSFIQPVIEINNSRVALRTKEKALSVVRDIYEVKEIKKEEDKLLFIFEDGTYEVFTKNIKTEDTDMVIDYITNSKEET
;
A
#
# COMPACT_ATOMS: atom_id res chain seq x y z
N MET A 1 3.47 -4.92 -3.43
CA MET A 1 3.69 -4.66 -2.01
C MET A 1 5.05 -5.11 -1.50
N LEU A 2 5.37 -6.40 -1.48
CA LEU A 2 6.68 -6.89 -1.00
C LEU A 2 7.86 -6.26 -1.77
N LYS A 3 7.72 -6.09 -3.09
CA LYS A 3 8.73 -5.42 -3.94
C LYS A 3 8.95 -3.97 -3.53
N THR A 4 7.89 -3.23 -3.22
CA THR A 4 7.97 -1.82 -2.78
C THR A 4 8.63 -1.69 -1.42
N LEU A 5 8.31 -2.58 -0.49
CA LEU A 5 8.94 -2.64 0.82
C LEU A 5 10.44 -2.92 0.70
N PHE A 6 10.81 -3.94 -0.08
CA PHE A 6 12.20 -4.30 -0.33
C PHE A 6 12.98 -3.16 -0.99
N SER A 7 12.41 -2.54 -2.03
CA SER A 7 13.00 -1.37 -2.68
C SER A 7 13.20 -0.21 -1.72
N GLY A 8 12.20 0.10 -0.88
CA GLY A 8 12.30 1.15 0.13
C GLY A 8 13.39 0.89 1.16
N ILE A 9 13.49 -0.33 1.68
CA ILE A 9 14.55 -0.74 2.62
C ILE A 9 15.93 -0.60 1.97
N LEU A 10 16.08 -1.07 0.73
CA LEU A 10 17.35 -1.00 0.01
C LEU A 10 17.78 0.46 -0.21
N LEU A 11 16.87 1.32 -0.69
CA LEU A 11 17.17 2.74 -0.90
C LEU A 11 17.52 3.44 0.41
N THR A 12 16.81 3.15 1.49
CA THR A 12 17.10 3.70 2.81
C THR A 12 18.48 3.26 3.29
N TYR A 13 18.81 1.98 3.15
CA TYR A 13 20.11 1.44 3.55
C TYR A 13 21.25 2.08 2.76
N VAL A 14 21.17 2.09 1.42
CA VAL A 14 22.21 2.67 0.55
C VAL A 14 22.41 4.15 0.85
N SER A 15 21.33 4.90 1.05
CA SER A 15 21.42 6.33 1.35
C SER A 15 22.03 6.60 2.71
N THR A 16 21.60 5.87 3.74
CA THR A 16 22.14 5.98 5.10
C THR A 16 23.64 5.63 5.11
N ASP A 17 24.03 4.55 4.46
CA ASP A 17 25.43 4.12 4.35
C ASP A 17 26.30 5.20 3.67
N ASN A 18 25.78 5.84 2.63
CA ASN A 18 26.50 6.92 1.96
C ASN A 18 26.59 8.21 2.79
N ILE A 19 25.52 8.58 3.52
CA ILE A 19 25.50 9.78 4.39
C ILE A 19 26.46 9.61 5.57
N PHE A 20 26.46 8.43 6.20
CA PHE A 20 27.27 8.15 7.41
C PHE A 20 28.61 7.47 7.13
N GLU A 21 29.08 7.47 5.88
CA GLU A 21 30.36 6.87 5.47
C GLU A 21 30.50 5.39 5.84
N GLY A 22 29.45 4.63 5.65
CA GLY A 22 29.38 3.22 5.98
C GLY A 22 30.25 2.31 5.09
N PRO A 23 30.22 0.99 5.37
CA PRO A 23 31.06 0.00 4.71
C PRO A 23 30.78 -0.13 3.21
N LEU A 24 29.53 0.08 2.77
CA LEU A 24 29.18 0.01 1.35
C LEU A 24 29.80 1.18 0.57
N ARG A 25 29.76 2.40 1.12
CA ARG A 25 30.41 3.57 0.52
C ARG A 25 31.93 3.36 0.40
N THR A 26 32.55 2.83 1.45
CA THR A 26 33.98 2.52 1.44
C THR A 26 34.32 1.50 0.37
N PHE A 27 33.56 0.42 0.26
CA PHE A 27 33.69 -0.59 -0.76
C PHE A 27 33.51 -0.01 -2.18
N LEU A 28 32.46 0.78 -2.41
CA LEU A 28 32.21 1.40 -3.70
C LEU A 28 33.31 2.38 -4.12
N LYS A 29 33.86 3.15 -3.19
CA LYS A 29 34.99 4.05 -3.46
C LYS A 29 36.26 3.30 -3.85
N GLU A 30 36.47 2.12 -3.28
CA GLU A 30 37.65 1.30 -3.54
C GLU A 30 37.59 0.58 -4.90
N TYR A 31 36.42 0.04 -5.25
CA TYR A 31 36.25 -0.80 -6.46
C TYR A 31 35.67 -0.05 -7.65
N ILE A 32 34.85 0.95 -7.41
CA ILE A 32 34.25 1.77 -8.47
C ILE A 32 34.81 3.16 -8.31
N SER A 33 35.81 3.53 -9.10
CA SER A 33 36.34 4.89 -9.18
C SER A 33 35.22 5.84 -9.64
N LEU A 34 34.35 6.24 -8.74
CA LEU A 34 33.32 7.30 -8.94
C LEU A 34 34.04 8.67 -8.98
N LYS A 35 35.11 8.77 -9.77
CA LYS A 35 35.67 10.04 -10.19
C LYS A 35 34.68 10.63 -11.18
N GLU A 36 34.13 11.78 -10.86
CA GLU A 36 33.41 12.67 -11.79
C GLU A 36 31.89 12.69 -11.75
N PHE A 37 31.27 12.65 -10.60
CA PHE A 37 29.94 13.25 -10.50
C PHE A 37 29.97 14.44 -9.54
N GLY A 38 30.14 15.62 -10.10
CA GLY A 38 29.85 16.94 -9.58
C GLY A 38 30.09 17.24 -8.08
N SER A 39 30.34 18.45 -7.73
CA SER A 39 30.68 18.95 -6.39
C SER A 39 30.00 18.25 -5.20
N ASP A 40 30.75 17.98 -4.14
CA ASP A 40 30.36 17.30 -2.88
C ASP A 40 28.98 17.68 -2.34
N ILE A 41 28.57 18.93 -2.45
CA ILE A 41 27.26 19.45 -2.01
C ILE A 41 26.08 18.85 -2.82
N ARG A 42 26.28 18.58 -4.10
CA ARG A 42 25.23 17.97 -4.94
C ARG A 42 25.06 16.49 -4.64
N GLU A 43 26.12 15.79 -4.32
CA GLU A 43 26.08 14.38 -4.00
C GLU A 43 25.39 14.15 -2.65
N GLU A 44 25.71 14.91 -1.62
CA GLU A 44 25.05 14.83 -0.32
C GLU A 44 23.54 15.10 -0.43
N GLY A 45 23.15 16.16 -1.16
CA GLY A 45 21.73 16.47 -1.38
C GLY A 45 20.96 15.36 -2.08
N LEU A 46 21.60 14.65 -3.02
CA LEU A 46 20.99 13.52 -3.72
C LEU A 46 20.73 12.35 -2.76
N TYR A 47 21.68 12.01 -1.87
CA TYR A 47 21.50 10.93 -0.90
C TYR A 47 20.38 11.21 0.10
N TYR A 48 20.23 12.46 0.56
CA TYR A 48 19.09 12.86 1.40
C TYR A 48 17.77 12.73 0.66
N LEU A 49 17.71 13.10 -0.61
CA LEU A 49 16.50 12.92 -1.43
C LEU A 49 16.14 11.43 -1.57
N ILE A 50 17.12 10.57 -1.88
CA ILE A 50 16.92 9.13 -2.00
C ILE A 50 16.49 8.54 -0.66
N LEU A 51 17.03 9.02 0.46
CA LEU A 51 16.64 8.61 1.81
C LEU A 51 15.15 8.91 2.06
N VAL A 52 14.71 10.12 1.75
CA VAL A 52 13.30 10.53 1.90
C VAL A 52 12.38 9.64 1.05
N ILE A 53 12.76 9.35 -0.18
CA ILE A 53 12.00 8.45 -1.07
C ILE A 53 11.96 7.04 -0.49
N GLY A 54 13.09 6.51 -0.04
CA GLY A 54 13.19 5.17 0.56
C GLY A 54 12.31 5.02 1.79
N VAL A 55 12.42 5.96 2.75
CA VAL A 55 11.60 5.98 3.96
C VAL A 55 10.11 6.10 3.62
N SER A 56 9.75 6.98 2.69
CA SER A 56 8.35 7.14 2.23
C SER A 56 7.79 5.83 1.66
N GLN A 57 8.57 5.11 0.87
CA GLN A 57 8.16 3.81 0.33
C GLN A 57 7.95 2.76 1.43
N VAL A 58 8.82 2.73 2.45
CA VAL A 58 8.68 1.84 3.61
C VAL A 58 7.40 2.17 4.37
N VAL A 59 7.14 3.45 4.66
CA VAL A 59 5.94 3.89 5.37
C VAL A 59 4.67 3.52 4.60
N ILE A 60 4.62 3.80 3.30
CA ILE A 60 3.47 3.44 2.45
C ILE A 60 3.26 1.92 2.44
N ALA A 61 4.33 1.14 2.32
CA ALA A 61 4.25 -0.31 2.34
C ALA A 61 3.71 -0.81 3.69
N LEU A 62 4.21 -0.29 4.82
CA LEU A 62 3.74 -0.66 6.16
C LEU A 62 2.28 -0.27 6.38
N GLN A 63 1.88 0.95 6.02
CA GLN A 63 0.48 1.38 6.09
C GLN A 63 -0.43 0.43 5.31
N SER A 64 0.04 -0.06 4.17
CA SER A 64 -0.74 -0.97 3.35
C SER A 64 -0.96 -2.36 3.99
N PHE A 65 -0.14 -2.77 4.97
CA PHE A 65 -0.37 -4.00 5.76
C PHE A 65 -1.37 -3.79 6.89
N ILE A 66 -1.46 -2.57 7.42
CA ILE A 66 -2.30 -2.25 8.59
C ILE A 66 -3.72 -1.84 8.16
N GLN A 67 -3.88 -1.30 6.95
CA GLN A 67 -5.19 -0.85 6.48
C GLN A 67 -6.17 -2.00 6.31
N PRO A 68 -7.42 -1.86 6.79
CA PRO A 68 -8.45 -2.85 6.61
C PRO A 68 -8.74 -3.09 5.12
N VAL A 69 -9.15 -4.31 4.79
CA VAL A 69 -9.50 -4.71 3.42
C VAL A 69 -10.86 -4.14 3.03
N ILE A 70 -11.77 -4.07 3.98
CA ILE A 70 -13.09 -3.44 3.89
C ILE A 70 -13.23 -2.53 5.11
N GLU A 71 -13.56 -1.28 4.87
CA GLU A 71 -13.86 -0.31 5.92
C GLU A 71 -15.22 0.30 5.64
N ILE A 72 -16.09 0.27 6.66
CA ILE A 72 -17.41 0.88 6.59
C ILE A 72 -17.44 2.05 7.56
N ASN A 73 -17.76 3.22 7.04
CA ASN A 73 -17.88 4.43 7.82
C ASN A 73 -19.18 5.17 7.44
N ASN A 74 -20.17 5.15 8.33
CA ASN A 74 -21.51 5.67 8.11
C ASN A 74 -22.15 5.03 6.84
N SER A 75 -22.41 5.84 5.84
CA SER A 75 -23.02 5.41 4.56
C SER A 75 -22.00 5.02 3.49
N ARG A 76 -20.71 5.00 3.79
CA ARG A 76 -19.65 4.74 2.80
C ARG A 76 -18.92 3.46 3.09
N VAL A 77 -18.62 2.73 2.03
CA VAL A 77 -17.76 1.55 2.04
C VAL A 77 -16.48 1.82 1.27
N ALA A 78 -15.34 1.61 1.92
CA ALA A 78 -14.03 1.65 1.29
C ALA A 78 -13.54 0.22 1.03
N LEU A 79 -13.36 -0.12 -0.24
CA LEU A 79 -12.96 -1.45 -0.71
C LEU A 79 -11.52 -1.43 -1.19
N ARG A 80 -10.71 -2.32 -0.67
CA ARG A 80 -9.34 -2.50 -1.13
C ARG A 80 -9.25 -3.62 -2.14
N THR A 81 -9.13 -3.24 -3.40
CA THR A 81 -8.99 -4.17 -4.51
C THR A 81 -7.51 -4.45 -4.80
N LYS A 82 -7.22 -5.61 -5.37
CA LYS A 82 -5.85 -5.97 -5.74
C LYS A 82 -5.29 -5.11 -6.89
N GLU A 83 -6.18 -4.60 -7.72
CA GLU A 83 -5.83 -3.85 -8.92
C GLU A 83 -5.51 -2.37 -8.65
N LYS A 84 -6.07 -1.81 -7.57
CA LYS A 84 -5.91 -0.39 -7.24
C LYS A 84 -5.05 -0.21 -6.01
N ALA A 85 -4.06 0.65 -6.10
CA ALA A 85 -3.18 1.00 -4.98
C ALA A 85 -3.94 1.71 -3.84
N LEU A 86 -5.00 2.45 -4.18
CA LEU A 86 -5.86 3.16 -3.24
C LEU A 86 -7.19 2.42 -3.10
N SER A 87 -7.79 2.49 -1.90
CA SER A 87 -9.12 1.97 -1.65
C SER A 87 -10.15 2.69 -2.51
N VAL A 88 -11.10 1.94 -3.03
CA VAL A 88 -12.25 2.48 -3.77
C VAL A 88 -13.32 2.82 -2.74
N VAL A 89 -13.66 4.10 -2.62
CA VAL A 89 -14.71 4.57 -1.70
C VAL A 89 -16.00 4.76 -2.48
N ARG A 90 -17.09 4.13 -2.01
CA ARG A 90 -18.43 4.19 -2.59
C ARG A 90 -19.46 4.37 -1.50
N ASP A 91 -20.65 4.83 -1.89
CA ASP A 91 -21.81 4.83 -1.01
C ASP A 91 -22.36 3.40 -0.87
N ILE A 92 -22.78 3.04 0.35
CA ILE A 92 -23.38 1.71 0.61
C ILE A 92 -24.64 1.50 -0.23
N TYR A 93 -25.41 2.56 -0.45
CA TYR A 93 -26.65 2.51 -1.22
C TYR A 93 -26.44 2.25 -2.73
N GLU A 94 -25.22 2.52 -3.25
CA GLU A 94 -24.84 2.22 -4.64
C GLU A 94 -24.51 0.73 -4.87
N VAL A 95 -24.31 -0.05 -3.80
CA VAL A 95 -24.04 -1.49 -3.91
C VAL A 95 -25.29 -2.19 -4.37
N LYS A 96 -25.33 -2.77 -5.57
CA LYS A 96 -26.47 -3.53 -6.09
C LYS A 96 -26.58 -4.91 -5.45
N GLU A 97 -25.48 -5.62 -5.42
CA GLU A 97 -25.41 -7.00 -4.96
C GLU A 97 -24.02 -7.29 -4.38
N ILE A 98 -23.95 -8.16 -3.39
CA ILE A 98 -22.71 -8.71 -2.86
C ILE A 98 -22.73 -10.21 -3.07
N LYS A 99 -21.74 -10.75 -3.80
CA LYS A 99 -21.57 -12.19 -3.97
C LYS A 99 -20.37 -12.68 -3.17
N LYS A 100 -20.59 -13.70 -2.36
CA LYS A 100 -19.55 -14.37 -1.60
C LYS A 100 -19.03 -15.55 -2.40
N GLU A 101 -17.74 -15.54 -2.69
CA GLU A 101 -16.97 -16.67 -3.22
C GLU A 101 -16.00 -17.18 -2.15
N GLU A 102 -15.35 -18.31 -2.41
CA GLU A 102 -14.51 -18.99 -1.42
C GLU A 102 -13.42 -18.09 -0.80
N ASP A 103 -12.73 -17.32 -1.61
CA ASP A 103 -11.58 -16.47 -1.22
C ASP A 103 -11.81 -14.98 -1.45
N LYS A 104 -13.01 -14.56 -1.90
CA LYS A 104 -13.29 -13.16 -2.24
C LYS A 104 -14.76 -12.77 -2.10
N LEU A 105 -14.98 -11.49 -1.87
CA LEU A 105 -16.28 -10.82 -2.01
C LEU A 105 -16.31 -10.01 -3.30
N LEU A 106 -17.39 -10.12 -4.05
CA LEU A 106 -17.66 -9.34 -5.25
C LEU A 106 -18.72 -8.30 -4.91
N PHE A 107 -18.33 -7.04 -4.94
CA PHE A 107 -19.24 -5.91 -4.78
C PHE A 107 -19.65 -5.41 -6.16
N ILE A 108 -20.94 -5.53 -6.49
CA ILE A 108 -21.51 -5.16 -7.77
C ILE A 108 -22.15 -3.79 -7.63
N PHE A 109 -21.64 -2.82 -8.40
CA PHE A 109 -22.16 -1.46 -8.51
C PHE A 109 -22.69 -1.22 -9.94
N GLU A 110 -23.24 -0.05 -10.20
CA GLU A 110 -23.68 0.31 -11.58
C GLU A 110 -22.51 0.42 -12.56
N ASP A 111 -21.39 0.93 -12.08
CA ASP A 111 -20.19 1.21 -12.86
C ASP A 111 -19.26 0.00 -13.01
N GLY A 112 -19.54 -1.11 -12.31
CA GLY A 112 -18.74 -2.33 -12.42
C GLY A 112 -18.70 -3.19 -11.16
N THR A 113 -17.88 -4.21 -11.21
CA THR A 113 -17.67 -5.15 -10.10
C THR A 113 -16.29 -4.96 -9.49
N TYR A 114 -16.24 -4.88 -8.17
CA TYR A 114 -15.01 -4.76 -7.41
C TYR A 114 -14.73 -6.03 -6.60
N GLU A 115 -13.58 -6.64 -6.84
CA GLU A 115 -13.17 -7.86 -6.15
C GLU A 115 -12.34 -7.52 -4.91
N VAL A 116 -12.74 -8.04 -3.77
CA VAL A 116 -12.06 -7.89 -2.49
C VAL A 116 -11.65 -9.27 -1.98
N PHE A 117 -10.36 -9.52 -1.83
CA PHE A 117 -9.86 -10.81 -1.37
C PHE A 117 -9.99 -10.95 0.15
N THR A 118 -10.65 -12.03 0.57
CA THR A 118 -10.99 -12.30 1.96
C THR A 118 -10.26 -13.50 2.56
N LYS A 119 -9.26 -14.05 1.86
CA LYS A 119 -8.53 -15.24 2.28
C LYS A 119 -7.97 -15.19 3.71
N ASN A 120 -7.64 -14.00 4.21
CA ASN A 120 -7.09 -13.79 5.55
C ASN A 120 -8.10 -13.17 6.52
N ILE A 121 -9.38 -13.09 6.14
CA ILE A 121 -10.47 -12.54 6.96
C ILE A 121 -11.29 -13.71 7.48
N LYS A 122 -11.73 -13.65 8.72
CA LYS A 122 -12.64 -14.66 9.27
C LYS A 122 -13.98 -14.63 8.54
N THR A 123 -14.55 -15.80 8.34
CA THR A 123 -15.86 -15.92 7.68
C THR A 123 -16.95 -15.14 8.40
N GLU A 124 -16.90 -15.11 9.75
CA GLU A 124 -17.83 -14.34 10.59
C GLU A 124 -17.77 -12.83 10.28
N ASP A 125 -16.56 -12.29 10.10
CA ASP A 125 -16.37 -10.86 9.81
C ASP A 125 -16.91 -10.51 8.41
N THR A 126 -16.74 -11.42 7.44
CA THR A 126 -17.29 -11.24 6.10
C THR A 126 -18.82 -11.29 6.08
N ASP A 127 -19.41 -12.17 6.85
CA ASP A 127 -20.86 -12.29 6.99
C ASP A 127 -21.45 -11.06 7.68
N MET A 128 -20.80 -10.54 8.74
CA MET A 128 -21.20 -9.29 9.38
C MET A 128 -21.19 -8.10 8.42
N VAL A 129 -20.21 -8.01 7.52
CA VAL A 129 -20.15 -6.94 6.51
C VAL A 129 -21.31 -7.04 5.53
N ILE A 130 -21.63 -8.25 5.07
CA ILE A 130 -22.74 -8.49 4.14
C ILE A 130 -24.06 -8.12 4.81
N ASP A 131 -24.28 -8.60 6.03
CA ASP A 131 -25.51 -8.35 6.80
C ASP A 131 -25.69 -6.84 7.08
N TYR A 132 -24.60 -6.16 7.48
CA TYR A 132 -24.65 -4.73 7.72
C TYR A 132 -25.07 -3.93 6.47
N ILE A 133 -24.46 -4.22 5.32
CA ILE A 133 -24.77 -3.52 4.07
C ILE A 133 -26.20 -3.84 3.60
N THR A 134 -26.64 -5.08 3.76
CA THR A 134 -28.00 -5.51 3.36
C THR A 134 -29.06 -4.83 4.23
N ASN A 135 -28.88 -4.86 5.55
CA ASN A 135 -29.82 -4.25 6.49
C ASN A 135 -29.88 -2.71 6.35
N SER A 136 -28.73 -2.06 6.11
CA SER A 136 -28.67 -0.61 5.90
C SER A 136 -29.46 -0.14 4.67
N LYS A 137 -29.72 -1.02 3.70
CA LYS A 137 -30.51 -0.73 2.51
C LYS A 137 -32.02 -0.90 2.74
N GLU A 138 -32.41 -1.80 3.65
CA GLU A 138 -33.80 -2.06 3.97
C GLU A 138 -34.44 -0.96 4.83
N GLU A 139 -33.63 -0.18 5.54
CA GLU A 139 -34.08 0.92 6.40
C GLU A 139 -34.35 2.23 5.65
N THR A 140 -34.17 2.26 4.33
CA THR A 140 -34.38 3.47 3.49
C THR A 140 -35.53 3.31 2.54
#